data_36915df58aacf754a7ac909969e16ae2
#
_entry.id   36915df58aacf754a7ac909969e16ae2
#
_cell.length_a   1.000
_cell.length_b   1.000
_cell.length_c   1.000
_cell.angle_alpha   90.00
_cell.angle_beta   90.00
_cell.angle_gamma   90.00
#
_symmetry.space_group_name_H-M   'P 1'
#
loop_
_entity.id
_entity.type
_entity.pdbx_description
1 polymer ?
#
loop_
_entity_poly.entity_id
_entity_poly.type
_entity_poly.pdbx_seq_one_letter_code
_entity_poly.pdbx_strand_id
1 'polypeptide(L)'
;MNGLVLAQAIREIDPRGFIVFVTTHSEMSFMTFSYKVEAMDFIIKDDPVTINDRIHKCIIDAYEKYSSPNNKKQKVFKASSNAKDFCIPLDEIYYFETSENIHKVILHAHNRILEFQAKLKDIEPLLDERFCRCHRSFIVNKEKISDIDIKERLLTLTNNETIFASRQGIKKVL
;
A
#
# COMPACT_ATOMS: atom_id res chain seq x y z
N MET A 1 -23.61 18.64 20.71
CA MET A 1 -23.16 18.08 19.43
C MET A 1 -23.53 16.62 19.40
N ASN A 2 -24.26 16.15 18.40
CA ASN A 2 -24.65 14.74 18.30
C ASN A 2 -23.43 13.93 17.82
N GLY A 3 -23.18 12.75 18.40
CA GLY A 3 -22.06 11.87 18.05
C GLY A 3 -22.02 11.47 16.57
N LEU A 4 -23.16 11.37 15.88
CA LEU A 4 -23.24 11.11 14.45
C LEU A 4 -22.70 12.28 13.61
N VAL A 5 -23.03 13.51 13.98
CA VAL A 5 -22.54 14.72 13.29
C VAL A 5 -21.02 14.88 13.51
N LEU A 6 -20.55 14.57 14.72
CA LEU A 6 -19.11 14.57 15.01
C LEU A 6 -18.38 13.51 14.15
N ALA A 7 -18.93 12.32 14.07
CA ALA A 7 -18.35 11.23 13.29
C ALA A 7 -18.31 11.55 11.79
N GLN A 8 -19.31 12.25 11.27
CA GLN A 8 -19.32 12.73 9.88
C GLN A 8 -18.20 13.75 9.65
N ALA A 9 -18.05 14.73 10.55
CA ALA A 9 -16.96 15.72 10.45
C ALA A 9 -15.56 15.07 10.57
N ILE A 10 -15.42 14.05 11.43
CA ILE A 10 -14.17 13.26 11.50
C ILE A 10 -13.91 12.56 10.17
N ARG A 11 -14.94 11.96 9.54
CA ARG A 11 -14.79 11.25 8.28
C ARG A 11 -14.38 12.14 7.11
N GLU A 12 -14.77 13.41 7.12
CA GLU A 12 -14.31 14.41 6.13
C GLU A 12 -12.81 14.69 6.23
N ILE A 13 -12.26 14.67 7.46
CA ILE A 13 -10.83 14.94 7.72
C ILE A 13 -10.01 13.65 7.62
N ASP A 14 -10.52 12.54 8.16
CA ASP A 14 -9.88 11.23 8.18
C ASP A 14 -10.82 10.15 7.61
N PRO A 15 -10.73 9.88 6.29
CA PRO A 15 -11.57 8.88 5.64
C PRO A 15 -11.22 7.43 6.05
N ARG A 16 -10.10 7.19 6.73
CA ARG A 16 -9.61 5.84 7.07
C ARG A 16 -9.65 5.52 8.56
N GLY A 17 -9.88 6.50 9.43
CA GLY A 17 -9.95 6.32 10.87
C GLY A 17 -11.04 5.32 11.26
N PHE A 18 -10.78 4.50 12.28
CA PHE A 18 -11.79 3.59 12.81
C PHE A 18 -12.74 4.36 13.74
N ILE A 19 -14.03 4.29 13.48
CA ILE A 19 -15.08 4.92 14.27
C ILE A 19 -15.90 3.82 14.92
N VAL A 20 -15.99 3.84 16.26
CA VAL A 20 -16.83 2.93 17.04
C VAL A 20 -17.76 3.77 17.91
N PHE A 21 -19.04 3.50 17.83
CA PHE A 21 -20.03 4.13 18.72
C PHE A 21 -20.22 3.29 19.96
N VAL A 22 -20.21 3.94 21.14
CA VAL A 22 -20.51 3.30 22.42
C VAL A 22 -21.61 4.12 23.08
N THR A 23 -22.84 3.61 23.10
CA THR A 23 -24.04 4.37 23.47
C THR A 23 -25.09 3.49 24.17
N THR A 24 -26.02 4.12 24.89
CA THR A 24 -27.24 3.48 25.41
C THR A 24 -28.39 3.47 24.39
N HIS A 25 -28.25 4.20 23.29
CA HIS A 25 -29.29 4.41 22.27
C HIS A 25 -29.14 3.41 21.14
N SER A 26 -29.74 2.21 21.28
CA SER A 26 -29.71 1.14 20.27
C SER A 26 -30.39 1.54 18.96
N GLU A 27 -31.41 2.37 19.04
CA GLU A 27 -32.19 2.89 17.90
C GLU A 27 -31.34 3.73 16.93
N MET A 28 -30.22 4.28 17.40
CA MET A 28 -29.36 5.12 16.58
C MET A 28 -28.38 4.30 15.70
N SER A 29 -28.29 2.99 15.89
CA SER A 29 -27.39 2.15 15.10
C SER A 29 -27.70 2.22 13.60
N PHE A 30 -28.97 2.26 13.23
CA PHE A 30 -29.42 2.38 11.85
C PHE A 30 -29.04 3.71 11.20
N MET A 31 -28.90 4.78 12.00
CA MET A 31 -28.59 6.11 11.50
C MET A 31 -27.13 6.22 11.03
N THR A 32 -26.22 5.34 11.49
CA THR A 32 -24.82 5.32 11.02
C THR A 32 -24.72 5.11 9.52
N PHE A 33 -25.62 4.30 8.93
CA PHE A 33 -25.71 4.09 7.48
C PHE A 33 -26.21 5.35 6.76
N SER A 34 -27.22 6.01 7.29
CA SER A 34 -27.79 7.22 6.68
C SER A 34 -26.79 8.37 6.64
N TYR A 35 -25.93 8.48 7.66
CA TYR A 35 -24.87 9.49 7.74
C TYR A 35 -23.58 9.11 7.01
N LYS A 36 -23.51 7.93 6.38
CA LYS A 36 -22.33 7.41 5.64
C LYS A 36 -21.02 7.48 6.47
N VAL A 37 -21.12 7.24 7.78
CA VAL A 37 -20.00 7.35 8.72
C VAL A 37 -19.04 6.16 8.57
N GLU A 38 -19.50 5.04 8.01
CA GLU A 38 -18.73 3.79 7.92
C GLU A 38 -18.14 3.38 9.27
N ALA A 39 -19.02 3.32 10.30
CA ALA A 39 -18.61 2.89 11.60
C ALA A 39 -18.12 1.44 11.59
N MET A 40 -17.01 1.19 12.28
CA MET A 40 -16.46 -0.16 12.42
C MET A 40 -17.33 -1.04 13.31
N ASP A 41 -17.87 -0.50 14.40
CA ASP A 41 -18.78 -1.20 15.29
C ASP A 41 -19.70 -0.20 16.04
N PHE A 42 -20.78 -0.76 16.59
CA PHE A 42 -21.76 -0.04 17.39
C PHE A 42 -22.05 -0.84 18.67
N ILE A 43 -21.52 -0.38 19.80
CA ILE A 43 -21.59 -1.06 21.10
C ILE A 43 -22.68 -0.42 21.95
N ILE A 44 -23.67 -1.21 22.34
CA ILE A 44 -24.73 -0.77 23.22
C ILE A 44 -24.27 -0.94 24.67
N LYS A 45 -24.50 0.09 25.51
CA LYS A 45 -24.15 0.08 26.93
C LYS A 45 -25.31 -0.56 27.77
N ASP A 46 -25.62 -1.81 27.47
CA ASP A 46 -26.70 -2.57 28.13
C ASP A 46 -26.18 -3.44 29.29
N ASP A 47 -24.93 -3.93 29.19
CA ASP A 47 -24.31 -4.74 30.23
C ASP A 47 -22.84 -4.35 30.42
N PRO A 48 -22.47 -3.90 31.67
CA PRO A 48 -21.09 -3.48 31.97
C PRO A 48 -20.03 -4.58 31.79
N VAL A 49 -20.40 -5.86 31.91
CA VAL A 49 -19.46 -6.96 31.79
C VAL A 49 -19.10 -7.19 30.32
N THR A 50 -20.08 -7.19 29.44
CA THR A 50 -19.89 -7.44 28.02
C THR A 50 -19.32 -6.23 27.27
N ILE A 51 -19.50 -5.01 27.76
CA ILE A 51 -18.96 -3.79 27.15
C ILE A 51 -17.43 -3.85 27.05
N ASN A 52 -16.76 -4.21 28.15
CA ASN A 52 -15.29 -4.26 28.18
C ASN A 52 -14.73 -5.25 27.15
N ASP A 53 -15.31 -6.44 27.07
CA ASP A 53 -14.88 -7.47 26.12
C ASP A 53 -15.10 -7.01 24.66
N ARG A 54 -16.23 -6.36 24.38
CA ARG A 54 -16.52 -5.82 23.05
C ARG A 54 -15.57 -4.69 22.67
N ILE A 55 -15.26 -3.77 23.60
CA ILE A 55 -14.29 -2.70 23.37
C ILE A 55 -12.90 -3.29 23.11
N HIS A 56 -12.46 -4.26 23.93
CA HIS A 56 -11.19 -4.94 23.72
C HIS A 56 -11.12 -5.61 22.34
N LYS A 57 -12.17 -6.32 21.97
CA LYS A 57 -12.27 -6.94 20.65
C LYS A 57 -12.18 -5.91 19.53
N CYS A 58 -12.91 -4.81 19.61
CA CYS A 58 -12.84 -3.72 18.63
C CYS A 58 -11.43 -3.13 18.50
N ILE A 59 -10.71 -2.96 19.62
CA ILE A 59 -9.33 -2.47 19.61
C ILE A 59 -8.41 -3.46 18.91
N ILE A 60 -8.54 -4.76 19.20
CA ILE A 60 -7.76 -5.82 18.55
C ILE A 60 -8.06 -5.85 17.04
N ASP A 61 -9.33 -5.88 16.65
CA ASP A 61 -9.75 -5.90 15.25
C ASP A 61 -9.29 -4.64 14.50
N ALA A 62 -9.34 -3.46 15.15
CA ALA A 62 -8.81 -2.21 14.59
C ALA A 62 -7.29 -2.28 14.42
N TYR A 63 -6.58 -2.81 15.42
CA TYR A 63 -5.13 -2.97 15.37
C TYR A 63 -4.71 -3.95 14.27
N GLU A 64 -5.39 -5.07 14.13
CA GLU A 64 -5.14 -6.04 13.05
C GLU A 64 -5.39 -5.44 11.67
N LYS A 65 -6.51 -4.71 11.49
CA LYS A 65 -6.78 -3.98 10.25
C LYS A 65 -5.75 -2.89 9.99
N TYR A 66 -5.33 -2.17 11.02
CA TYR A 66 -4.31 -1.12 10.92
C TYR A 66 -2.94 -1.71 10.57
N SER A 67 -2.59 -2.84 11.18
CA SER A 67 -1.31 -3.56 11.03
C SER A 67 -1.28 -4.45 9.79
N SER A 68 -2.44 -4.68 9.15
CA SER A 68 -2.49 -5.50 7.95
C SER A 68 -1.62 -4.87 6.84
N PRO A 69 -0.95 -5.67 6.02
CA PRO A 69 -0.08 -5.19 4.93
C PRO A 69 -0.78 -4.18 4.02
N ASN A 70 -2.10 -4.29 3.86
CA ASN A 70 -2.92 -3.38 3.04
C ASN A 70 -3.12 -1.98 3.68
N ASN A 71 -2.85 -1.83 4.99
CA ASN A 71 -3.08 -0.58 5.73
C ASN A 71 -1.79 0.14 6.16
N LYS A 72 -0.62 -0.46 5.94
CA LYS A 72 0.65 0.29 6.04
C LYS A 72 0.51 1.48 5.09
N LYS A 73 0.77 2.70 5.57
CA LYS A 73 0.88 3.91 4.74
C LYS A 73 1.55 3.50 3.44
N GLN A 74 0.78 3.46 2.36
CA GLN A 74 1.31 3.04 1.07
C GLN A 74 2.51 3.93 0.79
N LYS A 75 3.72 3.36 0.95
CA LYS A 75 4.93 4.08 0.56
C LYS A 75 4.78 4.36 -0.92
N VAL A 76 4.93 5.62 -1.28
CA VAL A 76 4.80 6.07 -2.67
C VAL A 76 6.17 6.45 -3.20
N PHE A 77 6.45 6.08 -4.42
CA PHE A 77 7.56 6.59 -5.19
C PHE A 77 7.11 7.86 -5.91
N LYS A 78 7.89 8.94 -5.78
CA LYS A 78 7.62 10.20 -6.48
C LYS A 78 8.53 10.30 -7.68
N ALA A 79 7.96 10.52 -8.85
CA ALA A 79 8.68 10.77 -10.09
C ALA A 79 8.12 12.01 -10.77
N SER A 80 8.99 12.76 -11.44
CA SER A 80 8.60 13.93 -12.24
C SER A 80 8.94 13.66 -13.70
N SER A 81 7.96 13.77 -14.59
CA SER A 81 8.15 13.65 -16.03
C SER A 81 7.29 14.66 -16.77
N ASN A 82 7.87 15.37 -17.76
CA ASN A 82 7.16 16.34 -18.59
C ASN A 82 6.38 17.39 -17.80
N ALA A 83 7.02 17.98 -16.76
CA ALA A 83 6.42 18.97 -15.86
C ALA A 83 5.17 18.48 -15.08
N LYS A 84 5.03 17.16 -14.93
CA LYS A 84 4.02 16.51 -14.08
C LYS A 84 4.67 15.68 -13.02
N ASP A 85 4.18 15.79 -11.80
CA ASP A 85 4.58 14.95 -10.67
C ASP A 85 3.65 13.75 -10.55
N PHE A 86 4.24 12.58 -10.39
CA PHE A 86 3.54 11.32 -10.21
C PHE A 86 3.86 10.75 -8.83
N CYS A 87 2.83 10.35 -8.11
CA CYS A 87 2.92 9.58 -6.88
C CYS A 87 2.44 8.15 -7.18
N ILE A 88 3.34 7.17 -7.11
CA ILE A 88 3.06 5.79 -7.49
C ILE A 88 3.25 4.92 -6.26
N PRO A 89 2.20 4.20 -5.79
CA PRO A 89 2.33 3.25 -4.71
C PRO A 89 3.41 2.21 -5.03
N LEU A 90 4.30 1.94 -4.08
CA LEU A 90 5.36 0.94 -4.28
C LEU A 90 4.79 -0.45 -4.59
N ASP A 91 3.60 -0.76 -4.09
CA ASP A 91 2.89 -2.02 -4.34
C ASP A 91 2.47 -2.20 -5.80
N GLU A 92 2.33 -1.10 -6.55
CA GLU A 92 1.96 -1.12 -7.98
C GLU A 92 3.18 -1.27 -8.88
N ILE A 93 4.41 -1.05 -8.36
CA ILE A 93 5.63 -1.06 -9.16
C ILE A 93 6.16 -2.48 -9.30
N TYR A 94 6.39 -2.89 -10.54
CA TYR A 94 7.03 -4.16 -10.90
C TYR A 94 8.54 -4.04 -10.90
N TYR A 95 9.07 -3.08 -11.67
CA TYR A 95 10.50 -2.88 -11.79
C TYR A 95 10.83 -1.50 -12.37
N PHE A 96 12.10 -1.14 -12.28
CA PHE A 96 12.72 -0.02 -12.96
C PHE A 96 13.78 -0.54 -13.91
N GLU A 97 13.89 0.07 -15.09
CA GLU A 97 14.95 -0.23 -16.02
C GLU A 97 15.66 1.03 -16.54
N THR A 98 16.90 0.88 -16.98
CA THR A 98 17.59 1.95 -17.72
C THR A 98 16.96 2.14 -19.08
N SER A 99 16.60 3.37 -19.42
CA SER A 99 16.12 3.71 -20.75
C SER A 99 17.27 3.71 -21.78
N GLU A 100 16.92 3.55 -23.06
CA GLU A 100 17.83 3.83 -24.18
C GLU A 100 18.20 5.31 -24.26
N ASN A 101 17.34 6.18 -23.76
CA ASN A 101 17.60 7.61 -23.64
C ASN A 101 18.59 7.89 -22.50
N ILE A 102 19.62 8.69 -22.81
CA ILE A 102 20.68 9.01 -21.87
C ILE A 102 20.10 9.68 -20.60
N HIS A 103 20.53 9.19 -19.42
CA HIS A 103 20.13 9.67 -18.11
C HIS A 103 18.64 9.51 -17.79
N LYS A 104 17.94 8.58 -18.43
CA LYS A 104 16.55 8.27 -18.10
C LYS A 104 16.38 6.84 -17.60
N VAL A 105 15.32 6.67 -16.82
CA VAL A 105 14.86 5.40 -16.27
C VAL A 105 13.39 5.23 -16.65
N ILE A 106 13.01 4.00 -16.95
CA ILE A 106 11.62 3.61 -17.19
C ILE A 106 11.14 2.88 -15.95
N LEU A 107 10.02 3.33 -15.41
CA LEU A 107 9.29 2.69 -14.33
C LEU A 107 8.11 1.92 -14.91
N HIS A 108 8.01 0.63 -14.58
CA HIS A 108 6.91 -0.24 -14.95
C HIS A 108 6.01 -0.48 -13.74
N ALA A 109 4.76 -0.03 -13.82
CA ALA A 109 3.75 -0.21 -12.80
C ALA A 109 2.49 -0.86 -13.39
N HIS A 110 1.57 -1.30 -12.50
CA HIS A 110 0.39 -2.07 -12.88
C HIS A 110 -0.42 -1.46 -14.04
N ASN A 111 -0.63 -0.15 -14.04
CA ASN A 111 -1.47 0.53 -15.04
C ASN A 111 -0.72 1.58 -15.85
N ARG A 112 0.60 1.65 -15.76
CA ARG A 112 1.37 2.70 -16.43
C ARG A 112 2.84 2.36 -16.58
N ILE A 113 3.43 2.92 -17.65
CA ILE A 113 4.86 2.97 -17.86
C ILE A 113 5.25 4.44 -17.90
N LEU A 114 6.29 4.82 -17.14
CA LEU A 114 6.76 6.20 -17.05
C LEU A 114 8.25 6.27 -17.32
N GLU A 115 8.64 7.12 -18.27
CA GLU A 115 10.04 7.47 -18.48
C GLU A 115 10.32 8.83 -17.85
N PHE A 116 11.39 8.92 -17.04
CA PHE A 116 11.77 10.15 -16.36
C PHE A 116 13.29 10.25 -16.19
N GLN A 117 13.77 11.46 -15.94
CA GLN A 117 15.21 11.72 -15.79
C GLN A 117 15.68 11.25 -14.41
N ALA A 118 16.49 10.20 -14.38
CA ALA A 118 17.08 9.62 -13.16
C ALA A 118 18.19 8.64 -13.51
N LYS A 119 18.87 8.14 -12.48
CA LYS A 119 19.77 6.98 -12.56
C LYS A 119 19.31 5.93 -11.55
N LEU A 120 19.41 4.65 -11.89
CA LEU A 120 19.01 3.57 -10.98
C LEU A 120 19.71 3.63 -9.61
N LYS A 121 20.96 4.08 -9.56
CA LYS A 121 21.71 4.26 -8.31
C LYS A 121 21.09 5.31 -7.37
N ASP A 122 20.42 6.30 -7.93
CA ASP A 122 19.80 7.39 -7.18
C ASP A 122 18.37 7.00 -6.72
N ILE A 123 17.75 6.03 -7.42
CA ILE A 123 16.43 5.46 -7.10
C ILE A 123 16.54 4.40 -5.99
N GLU A 124 17.55 3.54 -6.05
CA GLU A 124 17.74 2.40 -5.14
C GLU A 124 17.59 2.78 -3.65
N PRO A 125 18.21 3.87 -3.12
CA PRO A 125 18.07 4.27 -1.72
C PRO A 125 16.67 4.85 -1.36
N LEU A 126 15.83 5.18 -2.33
CA LEU A 126 14.46 5.68 -2.12
C LEU A 126 13.43 4.56 -1.97
N LEU A 127 13.82 3.34 -2.29
CA LEU A 127 12.99 2.15 -2.26
C LEU A 127 13.17 1.40 -0.93
N ASP A 128 12.23 0.51 -0.62
CA ASP A 128 12.32 -0.32 0.58
C ASP A 128 12.85 -1.74 0.29
N GLU A 129 12.85 -2.59 1.32
CA GLU A 129 13.37 -3.96 1.30
C GLU A 129 12.73 -4.90 0.28
N ARG A 130 11.57 -4.52 -0.26
CA ARG A 130 10.90 -5.26 -1.35
C ARG A 130 11.65 -5.18 -2.66
N PHE A 131 12.44 -4.12 -2.85
CA PHE A 131 13.16 -3.90 -4.10
C PHE A 131 14.62 -4.33 -3.97
N CYS A 132 15.12 -4.91 -5.05
CA CYS A 132 16.54 -5.19 -5.15
C CYS A 132 17.09 -4.92 -6.55
N ARG A 133 18.35 -4.50 -6.61
CA ARG A 133 19.04 -4.35 -7.88
C ARG A 133 19.52 -5.71 -8.35
N CYS A 134 18.76 -6.34 -9.23
CA CYS A 134 19.04 -7.67 -9.78
C CYS A 134 20.00 -7.64 -10.98
N HIS A 135 20.12 -6.49 -11.67
CA HIS A 135 21.01 -6.28 -12.79
C HIS A 135 21.53 -4.85 -12.85
N ARG A 136 22.62 -4.59 -13.62
CA ARG A 136 23.08 -3.22 -13.84
C ARG A 136 22.00 -2.29 -14.41
N SER A 137 21.06 -2.88 -15.15
CA SER A 137 19.97 -2.17 -15.83
C SER A 137 18.61 -2.36 -15.17
N PHE A 138 18.45 -3.15 -14.09
CA PHE A 138 17.16 -3.45 -13.49
C PHE A 138 17.18 -3.39 -11.96
N ILE A 139 16.15 -2.76 -11.39
CA ILE A 139 15.72 -2.90 -9.99
C ILE A 139 14.33 -3.52 -10.01
N VAL A 140 14.14 -4.65 -9.33
CA VAL A 140 12.90 -5.41 -9.33
C VAL A 140 12.24 -5.40 -7.96
N ASN A 141 10.92 -5.40 -7.94
CA ASN A 141 10.13 -5.68 -6.75
C ASN A 141 10.04 -7.20 -6.56
N LYS A 142 10.65 -7.71 -5.50
CA LYS A 142 10.69 -9.15 -5.18
C LYS A 142 9.30 -9.76 -5.00
N GLU A 143 8.35 -8.99 -4.46
CA GLU A 143 6.96 -9.44 -4.26
C GLU A 143 6.17 -9.59 -5.57
N LYS A 144 6.70 -9.06 -6.67
CA LYS A 144 6.11 -9.17 -8.00
C LYS A 144 6.73 -10.28 -8.86
N ILE A 145 7.66 -11.06 -8.33
CA ILE A 145 8.27 -12.17 -9.05
C ILE A 145 7.38 -13.40 -8.90
N SER A 146 6.97 -14.00 -10.01
CA SER A 146 6.19 -15.22 -10.06
C SER A 146 7.04 -16.48 -10.26
N ASP A 147 8.16 -16.35 -11.00
CA ASP A 147 9.07 -17.47 -11.29
C ASP A 147 10.52 -17.01 -11.48
N ILE A 148 11.47 -17.90 -11.20
CA ILE A 148 12.92 -17.64 -11.31
C ILE A 148 13.60 -18.78 -12.05
N ASP A 149 14.02 -18.52 -13.30
CA ASP A 149 14.93 -19.41 -14.01
C ASP A 149 16.39 -19.10 -13.69
N ILE A 150 16.99 -19.93 -12.84
CA ILE A 150 18.38 -19.75 -12.39
C ILE A 150 19.37 -20.02 -13.54
N LYS A 151 19.07 -20.96 -14.47
CA LYS A 151 19.96 -21.33 -15.58
C LYS A 151 20.03 -20.21 -16.60
N GLU A 152 18.88 -19.75 -17.05
CA GLU A 152 18.76 -18.65 -18.03
C GLU A 152 18.88 -17.26 -17.36
N ARG A 153 18.84 -17.21 -16.03
CA ARG A 153 18.89 -15.97 -15.23
C ARG A 153 17.76 -15.01 -15.59
N LEU A 154 16.58 -15.57 -15.76
CA LEU A 154 15.35 -14.83 -16.04
C LEU A 154 14.48 -14.77 -14.79
N LEU A 155 13.89 -13.61 -14.55
CA LEU A 155 12.86 -13.40 -13.55
C LEU A 155 11.55 -13.15 -14.29
N THR A 156 10.56 -13.98 -14.07
CA THR A 156 9.20 -13.79 -14.60
C THR A 156 8.38 -13.07 -13.55
N LEU A 157 7.67 -12.02 -13.94
CA LEU A 157 6.87 -11.19 -13.08
C LEU A 157 5.39 -11.60 -13.14
N THR A 158 4.61 -11.19 -12.16
CA THR A 158 3.17 -11.50 -12.08
C THR A 158 2.33 -10.88 -13.21
N ASN A 159 2.89 -9.94 -13.98
CA ASN A 159 2.30 -9.41 -15.21
C ASN A 159 2.78 -10.15 -16.49
N ASN A 160 3.47 -11.29 -16.35
CA ASN A 160 4.05 -12.11 -17.39
C ASN A 160 5.22 -11.47 -18.16
N GLU A 161 5.73 -10.32 -17.73
CA GLU A 161 6.98 -9.78 -18.28
C GLU A 161 8.17 -10.54 -17.70
N THR A 162 9.26 -10.60 -18.50
CA THR A 162 10.51 -11.24 -18.08
C THR A 162 11.66 -10.24 -18.11
N ILE A 163 12.50 -10.28 -17.07
CA ILE A 163 13.69 -9.44 -16.98
C ILE A 163 14.92 -10.27 -16.66
N PHE A 164 16.09 -9.80 -17.12
CA PHE A 164 17.35 -10.47 -16.85
C PHE A 164 17.92 -10.09 -15.49
N ALA A 165 18.49 -11.07 -14.79
CA ALA A 165 19.26 -10.86 -13.58
C ALA A 165 20.72 -11.26 -13.75
N SER A 166 21.62 -10.60 -13.05
CA SER A 166 23.02 -11.03 -12.94
C SER A 166 23.13 -12.24 -12.01
N ARG A 167 24.27 -12.97 -12.04
CA ARG A 167 24.54 -14.07 -11.09
C ARG A 167 24.41 -13.62 -9.64
N GLN A 168 24.87 -12.42 -9.32
CA GLN A 168 24.70 -11.84 -7.98
C GLN A 168 23.28 -11.36 -7.73
N GLY A 169 22.58 -10.89 -8.77
CA GLY A 169 21.17 -10.48 -8.69
C GLY A 169 20.25 -11.63 -8.32
N ILE A 170 20.43 -12.80 -8.92
CA ILE A 170 19.67 -14.02 -8.53
C ILE A 170 19.81 -14.32 -7.04
N LYS A 171 21.05 -14.24 -6.48
CA LYS A 171 21.30 -14.45 -5.04
C LYS A 171 20.64 -13.43 -4.14
N LYS A 172 20.38 -12.22 -4.63
CA LYS A 172 19.69 -11.16 -3.85
C LYS A 172 18.17 -11.30 -3.88
N VAL A 173 17.65 -11.97 -4.89
CA VAL A 173 16.22 -12.20 -5.07
C VAL A 173 15.75 -13.44 -4.29
N LEU A 174 16.58 -14.48 -4.20
CA LEU A 174 16.37 -15.69 -3.39
C LEU A 174 16.55 -15.39 -1.89
#